data_c1ff436bb345c56bc4983a7fcf08956c
#
_entry.id   c1ff436bb345c56bc4983a7fcf08956c
#
_cell.length_a   1.000
_cell.length_b   1.000
_cell.length_c   1.000
_cell.angle_alpha   90.00
_cell.angle_beta   90.00
_cell.angle_gamma   90.00
#
_symmetry.space_group_name_H-M   'P 1'
#
loop_
_entity.id
_entity.type
_entity.pdbx_description
1 polymer ?
#
loop_
_entity_poly.entity_id
_entity_poly.type
_entity_poly.pdbx_seq_one_letter_code
_entity_poly.pdbx_strand_id
1 'polypeptide(L)'
;MVRVPEMDNKGRFLIVGSLDRFSGKTLFILSLAKILSNQGYKIGYFKPLGVKNYVLDTGNIVDEDTYVMKQMFDLKEPLDELSPFVFHYDFMNRVLVKDNVQNTQNMVINLA
;
A
#
# COMPACT_ATOMS: atom_id res chain seq x y z
N MET A 1 4.99 14.31 -4.43
CA MET A 1 6.41 14.42 -4.05
C MET A 1 7.08 13.05 -4.14
N VAL A 2 8.26 13.00 -4.69
CA VAL A 2 9.03 11.77 -4.86
C VAL A 2 10.35 11.92 -4.11
N ARG A 3 10.69 10.95 -3.26
CA ARG A 3 11.93 10.95 -2.48
C ARG A 3 12.57 9.57 -2.52
N VAL A 4 13.87 9.50 -2.80
CA VAL A 4 14.64 8.25 -2.88
C VAL A 4 15.76 8.28 -1.83
N PRO A 5 15.56 7.70 -0.63
CA PRO A 5 16.67 7.47 0.29
C PRO A 5 17.47 6.26 -0.18
N GLU A 6 18.80 6.37 -0.15
CA GLU A 6 19.68 5.23 -0.30
C GLU A 6 19.91 4.56 1.05
N MET A 7 19.70 3.25 1.09
CA MET A 7 20.06 2.44 2.26
C MET A 7 21.20 1.48 1.85
N ASP A 8 22.26 1.46 2.63
CA ASP A 8 23.51 0.70 2.42
C ASP A 8 23.31 -0.68 1.80
N ASN A 9 23.51 -0.82 0.49
CA ASN A 9 23.53 -2.07 -0.29
C ASN A 9 22.29 -2.97 -0.16
N LYS A 10 21.21 -2.52 0.53
CA LYS A 10 20.02 -3.34 0.81
C LYS A 10 18.78 -2.96 0.03
N GLY A 11 18.92 -2.04 -0.90
CA GLY A 11 17.82 -1.57 -1.71
C GLY A 11 17.60 -0.05 -1.59
N ARG A 12 16.73 0.45 -2.42
CA ARG A 12 16.36 1.86 -2.45
C ARG A 12 14.88 1.99 -2.22
N PHE A 13 14.49 3.00 -1.46
CA PHE A 13 13.11 3.30 -1.19
C PHE A 13 12.69 4.57 -1.91
N LEU A 14 11.54 4.53 -2.54
CA LEU A 14 10.90 5.67 -3.17
C LEU A 14 9.56 5.90 -2.49
N ILE A 15 9.37 7.08 -1.91
CA ILE A 15 8.10 7.46 -1.30
C ILE A 15 7.34 8.36 -2.25
N VAL A 16 6.13 7.94 -2.61
CA VAL A 16 5.24 8.71 -3.48
C VAL A 16 4.02 9.15 -2.68
N GLY A 17 3.83 10.44 -2.58
CA GLY A 17 2.69 11.03 -1.91
C GLY A 17 1.99 12.06 -2.81
N SER A 18 0.76 12.41 -2.46
CA SER A 18 0.02 13.47 -3.11
C SER A 18 -0.78 14.26 -2.09
N LEU A 19 -1.08 15.51 -2.43
CA LEU A 19 -1.88 16.38 -1.58
C LEU A 19 -3.38 16.13 -1.72
N ASP A 20 -3.80 15.56 -2.85
CA ASP A 20 -5.20 15.32 -3.17
C ASP A 20 -5.49 13.89 -3.58
N ARG A 21 -6.75 13.49 -3.42
CA ARG A 21 -7.28 12.27 -4.01
C ARG A 21 -7.38 12.42 -5.53
N PHE A 22 -7.26 11.32 -6.25
CA PHE A 22 -7.40 11.28 -7.71
C PHE A 22 -6.41 12.19 -8.46
N SER A 23 -5.22 12.40 -7.88
CA SER A 23 -4.16 13.23 -8.47
C SER A 23 -3.32 12.51 -9.54
N GLY A 24 -3.71 11.28 -9.94
CA GLY A 24 -2.93 10.48 -10.88
C GLY A 24 -1.79 9.71 -10.22
N LYS A 25 -1.73 9.67 -8.90
CA LYS A 25 -0.66 8.99 -8.15
C LYS A 25 -0.52 7.52 -8.52
N THR A 26 -1.62 6.79 -8.63
CA THR A 26 -1.61 5.37 -9.00
C THR A 26 -1.00 5.15 -10.37
N LEU A 27 -1.40 5.93 -11.37
CA LEU A 27 -0.84 5.85 -12.71
C LEU A 27 0.65 6.18 -12.70
N PHE A 28 1.06 7.19 -11.96
CA PHE A 28 2.47 7.56 -11.81
C PHE A 28 3.28 6.40 -11.22
N ILE A 29 2.79 5.80 -10.14
CA ILE A 29 3.47 4.67 -9.47
C ILE A 29 3.59 3.47 -10.41
N LEU A 30 2.52 3.11 -11.11
CA LEU A 30 2.51 2.00 -12.05
C LEU A 30 3.51 2.24 -13.18
N SER A 31 3.53 3.44 -13.74
CA SER A 31 4.44 3.81 -14.82
C SER A 31 5.89 3.79 -14.36
N LEU A 32 6.19 4.35 -13.21
CA LEU A 32 7.54 4.37 -12.65
C LEU A 32 8.02 2.95 -12.34
N ALA A 33 7.18 2.14 -11.70
CA ALA A 33 7.51 0.74 -11.40
C ALA A 33 7.78 -0.06 -12.69
N LYS A 34 7.00 0.18 -13.73
CA LYS A 34 7.20 -0.47 -15.03
C LYS A 34 8.53 -0.08 -15.65
N ILE A 35 8.88 1.20 -15.63
CA ILE A 35 10.16 1.70 -16.15
C ILE A 35 11.32 1.06 -15.39
N LEU A 36 11.27 1.05 -14.06
CA LEU A 36 12.32 0.46 -13.22
C LEU A 36 12.43 -1.05 -13.43
N SER A 37 11.31 -1.75 -13.53
CA SER A 37 11.28 -3.18 -13.81
C SER A 37 11.93 -3.50 -15.16
N ASN A 38 11.67 -2.69 -16.19
CA ASN A 38 12.27 -2.84 -17.51
C ASN A 38 13.78 -2.58 -17.50
N GLN A 39 14.26 -1.80 -16.53
CA GLN A 39 15.70 -1.56 -16.33
C GLN A 39 16.39 -2.65 -15.50
N GLY A 40 15.67 -3.69 -15.10
CA GLY A 40 16.20 -4.82 -14.35
C GLY A 40 16.10 -4.70 -12.83
N TYR A 41 15.46 -3.65 -12.32
CA TYR A 41 15.23 -3.52 -10.89
C TYR A 41 14.11 -4.45 -10.42
N LYS A 42 14.31 -5.09 -9.28
CA LYS A 42 13.27 -5.85 -8.60
C LYS A 42 12.36 -4.88 -7.85
N ILE A 43 11.07 -4.97 -8.10
CA ILE A 43 10.08 -4.06 -7.52
C ILE A 43 9.52 -4.64 -6.23
N GLY A 44 9.51 -3.83 -5.17
CA GLY A 44 8.71 -4.04 -3.98
C GLY A 44 7.67 -2.93 -3.86
N TYR A 45 6.61 -3.17 -3.11
CA TYR A 45 5.53 -2.20 -2.93
C TYR A 45 4.99 -2.27 -1.51
N PHE A 46 4.68 -1.12 -0.95
CA PHE A 46 4.03 -1.04 0.36
C PHE A 46 3.13 0.19 0.42
N LYS A 47 1.90 -0.02 0.84
CA LYS A 47 0.90 1.04 1.05
C LYS A 47 0.27 0.85 2.43
N PRO A 48 0.65 1.65 3.42
CA PRO A 48 0.18 1.45 4.80
C PRO A 48 -1.33 1.47 4.94
N LEU A 49 -2.01 2.35 4.20
CA LEU A 49 -3.45 2.52 4.27
C LEU A 49 -4.05 2.54 2.86
N GLY A 50 -4.81 1.52 2.53
CA GLY A 50 -5.59 1.45 1.30
C GLY A 50 -6.93 2.16 1.43
N VAL A 51 -7.32 2.92 0.42
CA VAL A 51 -8.57 3.69 0.42
C VAL A 51 -9.54 3.28 -0.67
N LYS A 52 -9.09 2.50 -1.65
CA LYS A 52 -9.94 1.96 -2.71
C LYS A 52 -10.24 0.50 -2.44
N ASN A 53 -11.48 0.19 -2.12
CA ASN A 53 -11.88 -1.17 -1.78
C ASN A 53 -12.08 -2.02 -3.03
N TYR A 54 -11.50 -3.21 -3.03
CA TYR A 54 -11.72 -4.26 -4.01
C TYR A 54 -12.10 -5.54 -3.29
N VAL A 55 -13.20 -6.16 -3.70
CA VAL A 55 -13.70 -7.38 -3.08
C VAL A 55 -13.21 -8.58 -3.87
N LEU A 56 -12.44 -9.44 -3.24
CA LEU A 56 -11.97 -10.70 -3.82
C LEU A 56 -13.11 -11.73 -3.89
N ASP A 57 -12.92 -12.75 -4.70
CA ASP A 57 -13.87 -13.87 -4.83
C ASP A 57 -14.12 -14.57 -3.47
N THR A 58 -13.15 -14.52 -2.57
CA THR A 58 -13.25 -15.04 -1.21
C THR A 58 -14.12 -14.18 -0.29
N GLY A 59 -14.52 -12.98 -0.74
CA GLY A 59 -15.23 -11.99 0.07
C GLY A 59 -14.34 -11.04 0.86
N ASN A 60 -13.03 -11.24 0.86
CA ASN A 60 -12.09 -10.35 1.53
C ASN A 60 -11.99 -9.01 0.78
N ILE A 61 -11.89 -7.93 1.56
CA ILE A 61 -11.72 -6.58 1.03
C ILE A 61 -10.24 -6.21 1.08
N VAL A 62 -9.71 -5.80 -0.06
CA VAL A 62 -8.31 -5.38 -0.19
C VAL A 62 -8.25 -4.02 -0.87
N ASP A 63 -7.07 -3.39 -0.83
CA ASP A 63 -6.85 -2.15 -1.58
C ASP A 63 -6.65 -2.47 -3.07
N GLU A 64 -7.43 -1.81 -3.91
CA GLU A 64 -7.41 -2.04 -5.36
C GLU A 64 -6.03 -1.77 -5.97
N ASP A 65 -5.39 -0.67 -5.60
CA ASP A 65 -4.07 -0.31 -6.12
C ASP A 65 -3.02 -1.36 -5.74
N THR A 66 -3.07 -1.83 -4.51
CA THR A 66 -2.18 -2.90 -4.02
C THR A 66 -2.40 -4.21 -4.77
N TYR A 67 -3.66 -4.55 -5.02
CA TYR A 67 -4.01 -5.74 -5.79
C TYR A 67 -3.44 -5.65 -7.22
N VAL A 68 -3.61 -4.52 -7.89
CA VAL A 68 -3.09 -4.30 -9.24
C VAL A 68 -1.57 -4.39 -9.26
N MET A 69 -0.88 -3.75 -8.29
CA MET A 69 0.58 -3.82 -8.19
C MET A 69 1.07 -5.25 -8.00
N LYS A 70 0.41 -6.01 -7.14
CA LYS A 70 0.75 -7.42 -6.92
C LYS A 70 0.62 -8.24 -8.19
N GLN A 71 -0.44 -8.05 -8.94
CA GLN A 71 -0.67 -8.79 -10.19
C GLN A 71 0.32 -8.39 -11.29
N MET A 72 0.57 -7.10 -11.45
CA MET A 72 1.42 -6.60 -12.53
C MET A 72 2.90 -6.94 -12.34
N PHE A 73 3.38 -6.95 -11.12
CA PHE A 73 4.80 -7.16 -10.81
C PHE A 73 5.09 -8.51 -10.14
N ASP A 74 4.09 -9.38 -10.06
CA ASP A 74 4.19 -10.72 -9.47
C ASP A 74 4.84 -10.67 -8.07
N LEU A 75 4.34 -9.77 -7.22
CA LEU A 75 4.84 -9.62 -5.87
C LEU A 75 4.50 -10.85 -5.03
N LYS A 76 5.48 -11.38 -4.32
CA LYS A 76 5.34 -12.64 -3.57
C LYS A 76 4.67 -12.44 -2.21
N GLU A 77 4.80 -11.24 -1.66
CA GLU A 77 4.23 -10.90 -0.36
C GLU A 77 2.70 -10.95 -0.41
N PRO A 78 2.02 -11.44 0.64
CA PRO A 78 0.57 -11.42 0.69
C PRO A 78 0.00 -9.99 0.73
N LEU A 79 -1.24 -9.82 0.30
CA LEU A 79 -1.88 -8.50 0.21
C LEU A 79 -1.95 -7.78 1.56
N ASP A 80 -2.14 -8.51 2.64
CA ASP A 80 -2.20 -7.96 3.99
C ASP A 80 -0.84 -7.46 4.50
N GLU A 81 0.26 -7.95 3.95
CA GLU A 81 1.59 -7.40 4.22
C GLU A 81 1.89 -6.18 3.35
N LEU A 82 1.42 -6.18 2.10
CA LEU A 82 1.61 -5.07 1.18
C LEU A 82 0.76 -3.85 1.56
N SER A 83 -0.45 -4.08 2.06
CA SER A 83 -1.35 -3.03 2.54
C SER A 83 -2.15 -3.54 3.75
N PRO A 84 -1.61 -3.39 4.96
CA PRO A 84 -2.19 -3.99 6.16
C PRO A 84 -3.53 -3.39 6.57
N PHE A 85 -3.78 -2.14 6.21
CA PHE A 85 -5.03 -1.46 6.57
C PHE A 85 -5.76 -1.01 5.31
N VAL A 86 -7.04 -1.38 5.24
CA VAL A 86 -7.94 -0.92 4.18
C VAL A 86 -9.02 -0.06 4.81
N PHE A 87 -9.11 1.19 4.36
CA PHE A 87 -10.07 2.16 4.85
C PHE A 87 -11.43 1.89 4.23
N HIS A 88 -12.39 1.42 5.03
CA HIS A 88 -13.76 1.21 4.61
C HIS A 88 -14.73 1.61 5.74
N TYR A 89 -16.01 1.58 5.47
CA TYR A 89 -17.04 2.05 6.41
C TYR A 89 -16.92 1.37 7.78
N ASP A 90 -16.77 0.05 7.81
CA ASP A 90 -16.64 -0.69 9.06
C ASP A 90 -15.36 -0.34 9.82
N PHE A 91 -14.27 -0.05 9.11
CA PHE A 91 -13.04 0.43 9.73
C PHE A 91 -13.28 1.78 10.42
N MET A 92 -13.96 2.71 9.74
CA MET A 92 -14.32 4.00 10.32
C MET A 92 -15.13 3.84 11.60
N ASN A 93 -16.15 2.98 11.60
CA ASN A 93 -16.96 2.72 12.78
C ASN A 93 -16.11 2.17 13.93
N ARG A 94 -15.18 1.27 13.65
CA ARG A 94 -14.27 0.71 14.67
C ARG A 94 -13.32 1.77 15.22
N VAL A 95 -12.79 2.64 14.39
CA VAL A 95 -11.87 3.70 14.83
C VAL A 95 -12.60 4.74 15.69
N LEU A 96 -13.88 5.03 15.38
CA LEU A 96 -14.69 5.98 16.14
C LEU A 96 -15.17 5.42 17.48
N VAL A 97 -15.14 4.11 17.70
CA VAL A 97 -15.44 3.46 18.96
C VAL A 97 -14.20 3.51 19.86
N LYS A 98 -14.32 4.14 21.03
CA LYS A 98 -13.22 4.40 21.97
C LYS A 98 -12.32 3.18 22.25
N ASP A 99 -12.90 2.01 22.38
CA ASP A 99 -12.20 0.79 22.75
C ASP A 99 -11.30 0.24 21.66
N ASN A 100 -11.51 0.66 20.42
CA ASN A 100 -10.77 0.16 19.27
C ASN A 100 -9.62 1.07 18.82
N VAL A 101 -9.59 2.33 19.24
CA VAL A 101 -8.53 3.26 18.88
C VAL A 101 -7.17 2.77 19.40
N GLN A 102 -7.14 2.32 20.67
CA GLN A 102 -5.92 1.78 21.28
C GLN A 102 -5.43 0.53 20.54
N ASN A 103 -6.33 -0.38 20.22
CA ASN A 103 -5.99 -1.61 19.50
C ASN A 103 -5.46 -1.31 18.10
N THR A 104 -6.04 -0.35 17.39
CA THR A 104 -5.59 0.06 16.07
C THR A 104 -4.17 0.64 16.13
N GLN A 105 -3.88 1.49 17.12
CA GLN A 105 -2.55 2.03 17.33
C GLN A 105 -1.52 0.93 17.61
N ASN A 106 -1.85 -0.02 18.47
CA ASN A 106 -0.97 -1.15 18.79
C ASN A 106 -0.69 -2.02 17.56
N MET A 107 -1.68 -2.25 16.72
CA MET A 107 -1.52 -2.99 15.47
C MET A 107 -0.55 -2.29 14.52
N VAL A 108 -0.66 -0.97 14.36
CA VAL A 108 0.26 -0.18 13.53
C VAL A 108 1.70 -0.27 14.04
N ILE A 109 1.89 -0.14 15.35
CA ILE A 109 3.21 -0.25 15.99
C ILE A 109 3.82 -1.63 15.78
N ASN A 110 3.02 -2.70 15.91
CA ASN A 110 3.50 -4.08 15.76
C ASN A 110 3.87 -4.42 14.31
N LEU A 111 3.29 -3.74 13.31
CA LEU A 111 3.60 -3.93 11.90
C LEU A 111 4.80 -3.10 11.44
N ALA A 112 5.11 -2.06 12.16
CA ALA A 112 6.26 -1.21 11.87
C ALA A 112 7.56 -1.87 12.33
#